data_02013896c321d7d8974173423c0017f5
#
_entry.id   02013896c321d7d8974173423c0017f5
#
_cell.length_a   1.000
_cell.length_b   1.000
_cell.length_c   1.000
_cell.angle_alpha   90.00
_cell.angle_beta   90.00
_cell.angle_gamma   90.00
#
_symmetry.space_group_name_H-M   'P 1'
#
loop_
_entity.id
_entity.type
_entity.pdbx_description
1 polymer ?
#
loop_
_entity_poly.entity_id
_entity_poly.type
_entity_poly.pdbx_seq_one_letter_code
_entity_poly.pdbx_strand_id
1 'polypeptide(L)'
;SGGTGQPDILTMWHALKGTNYTLDIDPDKIIEAEEVFADSFEDYFFPPESRMVSPLIPFSPMPGGALTANTMMMRDTGTLHLFPLVIKEMSEVVRLGGFGTSVTPVSQFYFQQAYLNVTLGKWEKINPGYGNMVLGYFGRTPVEPDPEIVRLASEQLGKPIFKDDPLDVLEPGMPKAAEALKKNNLPETEENLFIASSCEAKGIDFLLGKAKISIRKKSDEAEKKAPTSAKLAAPSVSGPRDYTITVDGRAYQVQVNAGGTVAAADDTGNTPVSAPTATQTSGIDIPAPTPGNIVRLEVEVGDIIAKEQTLLVMEAMKMESEVKSPQAGIVQAVHVQAGNTVQTGD
;
A
#
# COMPACT_ATOMS: atom_id res chain seq x y z
N SER A 1 -2.98 24.42 9.45
CA SER A 1 -4.11 23.53 9.54
C SER A 1 -3.76 22.37 10.45
N GLY A 2 -4.71 21.89 11.25
CA GLY A 2 -4.54 20.70 12.07
C GLY A 2 -5.16 19.44 11.42
N GLY A 3 -5.43 19.48 10.13
CA GLY A 3 -6.06 18.41 9.36
C GLY A 3 -5.26 17.99 8.13
N THR A 4 -5.84 17.11 7.32
CA THR A 4 -5.21 16.56 6.12
C THR A 4 -5.23 17.49 4.92
N GLY A 5 -6.01 18.58 4.96
CA GLY A 5 -6.11 19.57 3.89
C GLY A 5 -5.01 20.62 3.97
N GLN A 6 -4.96 21.46 2.95
CA GLN A 6 -4.25 22.72 2.99
C GLN A 6 -4.91 23.69 3.99
N PRO A 7 -4.23 24.74 4.45
CA PRO A 7 -4.88 25.77 5.27
C PRO A 7 -6.11 26.30 4.55
N ASP A 8 -7.24 26.26 5.24
CA ASP A 8 -8.49 26.82 4.74
C ASP A 8 -8.39 28.35 4.59
N ILE A 9 -8.86 28.88 3.46
CA ILE A 9 -8.68 30.28 3.11
C ILE A 9 -9.44 31.23 4.06
N LEU A 10 -10.63 30.83 4.53
CA LEU A 10 -11.41 31.63 5.49
C LEU A 10 -10.75 31.61 6.86
N THR A 11 -10.19 30.46 7.27
CA THR A 11 -9.38 30.34 8.48
C THR A 11 -8.15 31.23 8.42
N MET A 12 -7.45 31.28 7.28
CA MET A 12 -6.31 32.16 7.08
C MET A 12 -6.73 33.63 7.14
N TRP A 13 -7.82 34.00 6.48
CA TRP A 13 -8.38 35.36 6.52
C TRP A 13 -8.73 35.78 7.96
N HIS A 14 -9.34 34.90 8.76
CA HIS A 14 -9.61 35.16 10.18
C HIS A 14 -8.33 35.30 11.00
N ALA A 15 -7.34 34.44 10.77
CA ALA A 15 -6.08 34.48 11.50
C ALA A 15 -5.29 35.77 11.25
N LEU A 16 -5.43 36.39 10.08
CA LEU A 16 -4.74 37.63 9.72
C LEU A 16 -5.45 38.90 10.20
N LYS A 17 -6.69 38.82 10.69
CA LYS A 17 -7.42 39.95 11.25
C LYS A 17 -6.65 40.58 12.43
N GLY A 18 -6.44 41.89 12.39
CA GLY A 18 -5.69 42.61 13.41
C GLY A 18 -4.17 42.54 13.26
N THR A 19 -3.66 41.95 12.22
CA THR A 19 -2.25 41.99 11.82
C THR A 19 -2.00 43.01 10.71
N ASN A 20 -0.74 43.17 10.28
CA ASN A 20 -0.38 44.02 9.15
C ASN A 20 -0.56 43.33 7.80
N TYR A 21 -1.11 42.11 7.76
CA TYR A 21 -1.34 41.33 6.57
C TYR A 21 -2.84 41.20 6.30
N THR A 22 -3.20 41.17 5.03
CA THR A 22 -4.57 40.92 4.57
C THR A 22 -4.58 39.97 3.43
N LEU A 23 -5.72 39.29 3.21
CA LEU A 23 -5.99 38.55 1.99
C LEU A 23 -7.02 39.37 1.18
N ASP A 24 -6.72 39.62 -0.09
CA ASP A 24 -7.64 40.26 -1.05
C ASP A 24 -8.63 39.20 -1.57
N ILE A 25 -9.60 38.85 -0.72
CA ILE A 25 -10.66 37.89 -1.01
C ILE A 25 -12.01 38.44 -0.59
N ASP A 26 -13.05 38.00 -1.25
CA ASP A 26 -14.43 38.19 -0.86
C ASP A 26 -14.90 36.94 -0.08
N PRO A 27 -15.00 37.01 1.26
CA PRO A 27 -15.36 35.84 2.06
C PRO A 27 -16.77 35.32 1.76
N ASP A 28 -17.72 36.18 1.36
CA ASP A 28 -19.08 35.77 1.08
C ASP A 28 -19.13 34.90 -0.19
N LYS A 29 -18.34 35.24 -1.21
CA LYS A 29 -18.21 34.42 -2.43
C LYS A 29 -17.49 33.08 -2.16
N ILE A 30 -16.56 33.05 -1.23
CA ILE A 30 -15.91 31.78 -0.82
C ILE A 30 -16.94 30.89 -0.12
N ILE A 31 -17.75 31.44 0.77
CA ILE A 31 -18.82 30.67 1.46
C ILE A 31 -19.84 30.13 0.45
N GLU A 32 -20.30 30.96 -0.49
CA GLU A 32 -21.19 30.52 -1.57
C GLU A 32 -20.59 29.36 -2.40
N ALA A 33 -19.29 29.44 -2.72
CA ALA A 33 -18.59 28.38 -3.42
C ALA A 33 -18.51 27.10 -2.59
N GLU A 34 -18.26 27.19 -1.27
CA GLU A 34 -18.24 26.04 -0.36
C GLU A 34 -19.60 25.35 -0.29
N GLU A 35 -20.70 26.10 -0.25
CA GLU A 35 -22.06 25.55 -0.27
C GLU A 35 -22.31 24.74 -1.56
N VAL A 36 -21.96 25.30 -2.74
CA VAL A 36 -22.08 24.60 -4.02
C VAL A 36 -21.25 23.32 -4.04
N PHE A 37 -20.02 23.36 -3.51
CA PHE A 37 -19.20 22.16 -3.37
C PHE A 37 -19.81 21.14 -2.42
N ALA A 38 -20.32 21.55 -1.28
CA ALA A 38 -20.94 20.67 -0.30
C ALA A 38 -22.11 19.90 -0.93
N ASP A 39 -22.99 20.61 -1.64
CA ASP A 39 -24.15 20.03 -2.32
C ASP A 39 -23.71 19.09 -3.45
N SER A 40 -22.74 19.51 -4.27
CA SER A 40 -22.22 18.71 -5.39
C SER A 40 -21.56 17.42 -4.95
N PHE A 41 -20.96 17.41 -3.76
CA PHE A 41 -20.26 16.25 -3.22
C PHE A 41 -21.08 15.45 -2.21
N GLU A 42 -22.35 15.73 -2.02
CA GLU A 42 -23.21 15.04 -1.05
C GLU A 42 -23.23 13.52 -1.28
N ASP A 43 -23.27 13.08 -2.52
CA ASP A 43 -23.32 11.67 -2.89
C ASP A 43 -21.98 10.94 -2.81
N TYR A 44 -20.87 11.67 -2.61
CA TYR A 44 -19.53 11.10 -2.65
C TYR A 44 -19.04 10.72 -1.26
N PHE A 45 -18.26 9.62 -1.23
CA PHE A 45 -17.61 9.16 -0.01
C PHE A 45 -16.31 9.92 0.22
N PHE A 46 -16.21 10.57 1.36
CA PHE A 46 -14.98 11.16 1.86
C PHE A 46 -14.47 10.32 3.03
N PRO A 47 -13.20 9.86 2.98
CA PRO A 47 -12.61 9.16 4.10
C PRO A 47 -12.69 10.02 5.37
N PRO A 48 -13.04 9.43 6.54
CA PRO A 48 -13.09 10.19 7.78
C PRO A 48 -11.78 10.92 8.10
N GLU A 49 -10.65 10.35 7.72
CA GLU A 49 -9.31 10.92 7.89
C GLU A 49 -9.15 12.27 7.20
N SER A 50 -9.82 12.50 6.07
CA SER A 50 -9.77 13.78 5.36
C SER A 50 -10.41 14.94 6.16
N ARG A 51 -11.25 14.60 7.14
CA ARG A 51 -11.96 15.55 8.01
C ARG A 51 -11.46 15.55 9.46
N MET A 52 -10.55 14.64 9.81
CA MET A 52 -9.99 14.57 11.16
C MET A 52 -8.97 15.67 11.40
N VAL A 53 -9.02 16.20 12.61
CA VAL A 53 -8.01 17.11 13.17
C VAL A 53 -7.26 16.36 14.26
N SER A 54 -5.93 16.41 14.25
CA SER A 54 -5.10 15.79 15.28
C SER A 54 -3.96 16.70 15.67
N PRO A 55 -3.61 16.81 16.97
CA PRO A 55 -2.47 17.57 17.42
C PRO A 55 -1.13 16.99 16.92
N LEU A 56 -1.10 15.75 16.45
CA LEU A 56 0.10 15.12 15.90
C LEU A 56 0.40 15.58 14.47
N ILE A 57 -0.60 16.03 13.70
CA ILE A 57 -0.46 16.40 12.30
C ILE A 57 0.57 17.52 12.08
N PRO A 58 0.62 18.59 12.88
CA PRO A 58 1.64 19.64 12.72
C PRO A 58 3.08 19.14 12.89
N PHE A 59 3.28 18.02 13.55
CA PHE A 59 4.60 17.40 13.74
C PHE A 59 4.90 16.30 12.71
N SER A 60 3.95 16.01 11.84
CA SER A 60 4.13 15.05 10.75
C SER A 60 4.73 15.76 9.53
N PRO A 61 5.84 15.25 8.97
CA PRO A 61 6.42 15.82 7.75
C PRO A 61 5.64 15.42 6.48
N MET A 62 4.35 15.12 6.60
CA MET A 62 3.49 14.74 5.47
C MET A 62 2.57 15.88 5.04
N PRO A 63 2.51 16.22 3.75
CA PRO A 63 1.48 17.10 3.23
C PRO A 63 0.09 16.42 3.30
N GLY A 64 -0.97 17.22 3.34
CA GLY A 64 -2.34 16.76 3.61
C GLY A 64 -2.81 15.56 2.78
N GLY A 65 -2.56 15.57 1.47
CA GLY A 65 -2.94 14.46 0.59
C GLY A 65 -2.21 13.15 0.90
N ALA A 66 -0.92 13.22 1.25
CA ALA A 66 -0.15 12.05 1.67
C ALA A 66 -0.68 11.51 3.00
N LEU A 67 -1.03 12.38 3.96
CA LEU A 67 -1.60 11.98 5.23
C LEU A 67 -2.92 11.23 5.03
N THR A 68 -3.84 11.76 4.20
CA THR A 68 -5.11 11.11 3.88
C THR A 68 -4.90 9.72 3.26
N ALA A 69 -4.01 9.63 2.24
CA ALA A 69 -3.77 8.37 1.55
C ALA A 69 -3.17 7.30 2.47
N ASN A 70 -2.21 7.69 3.32
CA ASN A 70 -1.54 6.77 4.22
C ASN A 70 -2.45 6.30 5.37
N THR A 71 -3.24 7.19 5.95
CA THR A 71 -4.20 6.81 6.99
C THR A 71 -5.34 5.95 6.45
N MET A 72 -5.79 6.18 5.20
CA MET A 72 -6.72 5.28 4.53
C MET A 72 -6.12 3.88 4.37
N MET A 73 -4.90 3.78 3.87
CA MET A 73 -4.21 2.49 3.73
C MET A 73 -4.10 1.79 5.09
N MET A 74 -3.66 2.49 6.14
CA MET A 74 -3.59 1.92 7.49
C MET A 74 -4.94 1.46 8.01
N ARG A 75 -6.03 2.15 7.67
CA ARG A 75 -7.40 1.72 7.99
C ARG A 75 -7.76 0.44 7.24
N ASP A 76 -7.56 0.43 5.93
CA ASP A 76 -7.92 -0.70 5.07
C ASP A 76 -7.13 -1.97 5.47
N THR A 77 -5.91 -1.79 5.97
CA THR A 77 -5.06 -2.88 6.49
C THR A 77 -5.21 -3.15 8.00
N GLY A 78 -6.12 -2.46 8.69
CA GLY A 78 -6.35 -2.66 10.14
C GLY A 78 -5.25 -2.14 11.06
N THR A 79 -4.26 -1.40 10.53
CA THR A 79 -3.07 -0.94 11.26
C THR A 79 -3.15 0.52 11.72
N LEU A 80 -4.30 1.18 11.58
CA LEU A 80 -4.46 2.60 11.93
C LEU A 80 -4.09 2.91 13.40
N HIS A 81 -4.23 1.95 14.30
CA HIS A 81 -3.82 2.08 15.70
C HIS A 81 -2.31 2.32 15.89
N LEU A 82 -1.49 1.96 14.90
CA LEU A 82 -0.03 2.19 14.89
C LEU A 82 0.35 3.61 14.44
N PHE A 83 -0.61 4.41 13.95
CA PHE A 83 -0.35 5.73 13.40
C PHE A 83 0.51 6.65 14.31
N PRO A 84 0.24 6.75 15.65
CA PRO A 84 1.07 7.57 16.52
C PRO A 84 2.54 7.12 16.59
N LEU A 85 2.79 5.82 16.52
CA LEU A 85 4.15 5.26 16.52
C LEU A 85 4.85 5.55 15.19
N VAL A 86 4.15 5.40 14.06
CA VAL A 86 4.68 5.70 12.73
C VAL A 86 5.07 7.17 12.60
N ILE A 87 4.22 8.09 13.07
CA ILE A 87 4.53 9.54 13.05
C ILE A 87 5.76 9.86 13.90
N LYS A 88 5.89 9.25 15.07
CA LYS A 88 7.07 9.42 15.91
C LYS A 88 8.33 8.91 15.22
N GLU A 89 8.28 7.72 14.64
CA GLU A 89 9.39 7.11 13.91
C GLU A 89 9.77 7.93 12.67
N MET A 90 8.80 8.51 12.00
CA MET A 90 8.99 9.32 10.80
C MET A 90 9.96 10.50 11.03
N SER A 91 9.96 11.11 12.20
CA SER A 91 10.88 12.19 12.54
C SER A 91 12.34 11.72 12.51
N GLU A 92 12.62 10.52 12.98
CA GLU A 92 13.95 9.92 12.92
C GLU A 92 14.33 9.51 11.50
N VAL A 93 13.41 8.90 10.77
CA VAL A 93 13.61 8.50 9.37
C VAL A 93 13.95 9.70 8.49
N VAL A 94 13.27 10.84 8.67
CA VAL A 94 13.58 12.11 7.96
C VAL A 94 14.96 12.61 8.32
N ARG A 95 15.30 12.65 9.61
CA ARG A 95 16.59 13.12 10.09
C ARG A 95 17.76 12.28 9.55
N LEU A 96 17.65 10.96 9.66
CA LEU A 96 18.68 10.04 9.19
C LEU A 96 18.76 9.98 7.66
N GLY A 97 17.67 10.29 6.97
CA GLY A 97 17.62 10.39 5.51
C GLY A 97 18.10 11.70 4.92
N GLY A 98 18.64 12.63 5.75
CA GLY A 98 19.25 13.86 5.27
C GLY A 98 18.26 15.00 4.94
N PHE A 99 17.04 14.96 5.48
CA PHE A 99 16.02 16.01 5.36
C PHE A 99 15.62 16.34 3.91
N GLY A 100 15.54 15.34 3.04
CA GLY A 100 15.01 15.53 1.68
C GLY A 100 13.63 16.21 1.72
N THR A 101 13.37 17.07 0.73
CA THR A 101 12.12 17.84 0.66
C THR A 101 10.90 16.92 0.68
N SER A 102 10.04 17.10 1.69
CA SER A 102 8.86 16.26 1.92
C SER A 102 7.70 16.60 0.97
N VAL A 103 7.92 16.41 -0.32
CA VAL A 103 6.89 16.43 -1.37
C VAL A 103 6.78 15.03 -1.99
N THR A 104 5.71 14.77 -2.72
CA THR A 104 5.54 13.50 -3.44
C THR A 104 6.65 13.32 -4.48
N PRO A 105 7.37 12.18 -4.50
CA PRO A 105 7.12 10.94 -3.74
C PRO A 105 7.88 10.82 -2.41
N VAL A 106 8.75 11.77 -2.03
CA VAL A 106 9.64 11.66 -0.87
C VAL A 106 8.89 11.49 0.45
N SER A 107 7.78 12.21 0.63
CA SER A 107 6.91 12.03 1.80
C SER A 107 6.38 10.59 1.95
N GLN A 108 6.15 9.91 0.83
CA GLN A 108 5.75 8.51 0.83
C GLN A 108 6.92 7.59 1.24
N PHE A 109 8.13 7.87 0.78
CA PHE A 109 9.31 7.10 1.17
C PHE A 109 9.56 7.16 2.67
N TYR A 110 9.42 8.34 3.26
CA TYR A 110 9.56 8.53 4.71
C TYR A 110 8.49 7.75 5.48
N PHE A 111 7.24 7.87 5.05
CA PHE A 111 6.16 7.15 5.70
C PHE A 111 6.33 5.63 5.58
N GLN A 112 6.64 5.13 4.38
CA GLN A 112 6.83 3.70 4.15
C GLN A 112 7.98 3.15 4.98
N GLN A 113 9.11 3.87 5.07
CA GLN A 113 10.22 3.44 5.91
C GLN A 113 9.84 3.43 7.40
N ALA A 114 9.18 4.49 7.87
CA ALA A 114 8.72 4.56 9.26
C ALA A 114 7.71 3.43 9.58
N TYR A 115 6.81 3.14 8.65
CA TYR A 115 5.86 2.05 8.79
C TYR A 115 6.57 0.68 8.87
N LEU A 116 7.56 0.42 8.01
CA LEU A 116 8.36 -0.80 8.06
C LEU A 116 9.11 -0.92 9.38
N ASN A 117 9.73 0.17 9.86
CA ASN A 117 10.43 0.19 11.14
C ASN A 117 9.52 -0.17 12.32
N VAL A 118 8.26 0.27 12.29
CA VAL A 118 7.28 -0.02 13.35
C VAL A 118 6.73 -1.44 13.26
N THR A 119 6.56 -1.96 12.06
CA THR A 119 5.89 -3.27 11.85
C THR A 119 6.84 -4.45 11.80
N LEU A 120 8.03 -4.29 11.24
CA LEU A 120 9.01 -5.37 11.08
C LEU A 120 10.19 -5.27 12.06
N GLY A 121 10.43 -4.09 12.62
CA GLY A 121 11.62 -3.80 13.41
C GLY A 121 12.48 -2.72 12.74
N LYS A 122 13.19 -1.98 13.59
CA LYS A 122 13.92 -0.78 13.19
C LYS A 122 15.07 -1.15 12.25
N TRP A 123 15.00 -0.66 11.00
CA TRP A 123 15.98 -0.87 9.93
C TRP A 123 16.17 -2.32 9.45
N GLU A 124 15.32 -3.24 9.90
CA GLU A 124 15.34 -4.63 9.41
C GLU A 124 15.10 -4.67 7.87
N LYS A 125 14.30 -3.76 7.37
CA LYS A 125 14.02 -3.64 5.94
C LYS A 125 14.09 -2.19 5.47
N ILE A 126 14.88 -1.94 4.43
CA ILE A 126 14.94 -0.63 3.77
C ILE A 126 13.91 -0.59 2.63
N ASN A 127 13.04 0.42 2.68
CA ASN A 127 12.13 0.71 1.56
C ASN A 127 12.93 1.11 0.33
N PRO A 128 12.66 0.54 -0.87
CA PRO A 128 13.42 0.84 -2.08
C PRO A 128 13.46 2.32 -2.46
N GLY A 129 12.33 3.06 -2.29
CA GLY A 129 12.29 4.49 -2.56
C GLY A 129 13.17 5.28 -1.59
N TYR A 130 13.04 5.00 -0.29
CA TYR A 130 13.88 5.60 0.74
C TYR A 130 15.37 5.28 0.54
N GLY A 131 15.68 4.01 0.27
CA GLY A 131 17.05 3.57 0.01
C GLY A 131 17.66 4.24 -1.21
N ASN A 132 16.94 4.31 -2.33
CA ASN A 132 17.42 5.04 -3.52
C ASN A 132 17.65 6.53 -3.22
N MET A 133 16.82 7.16 -2.39
CA MET A 133 16.98 8.55 -1.98
C MET A 133 18.28 8.76 -1.19
N VAL A 134 18.53 7.95 -0.16
CA VAL A 134 19.74 8.10 0.67
C VAL A 134 21.02 7.68 -0.05
N LEU A 135 20.90 6.85 -1.10
CA LEU A 135 22.01 6.49 -1.98
C LEU A 135 22.31 7.54 -3.06
N GLY A 136 21.47 8.58 -3.20
CA GLY A 136 21.69 9.69 -4.15
C GLY A 136 21.03 9.51 -5.52
N TYR A 137 20.25 8.45 -5.77
CA TYR A 137 19.61 8.21 -7.09
C TYR A 137 18.52 9.22 -7.45
N PHE A 138 18.09 10.06 -6.50
CA PHE A 138 17.15 11.17 -6.73
C PHE A 138 17.82 12.55 -6.52
N GLY A 139 19.14 12.60 -6.54
CA GLY A 139 19.91 13.79 -6.28
C GLY A 139 20.32 13.92 -4.81
N ARG A 140 20.82 15.11 -4.46
CA ARG A 140 21.39 15.38 -3.14
C ARG A 140 20.33 15.80 -2.15
N THR A 141 20.43 15.32 -0.92
CA THR A 141 19.65 15.79 0.21
C THR A 141 20.28 17.05 0.82
N PRO A 142 19.51 17.90 1.55
CA PRO A 142 20.03 19.12 2.19
C PRO A 142 21.16 18.87 3.18
N VAL A 143 21.16 17.73 3.85
CA VAL A 143 22.18 17.27 4.77
C VAL A 143 22.59 15.85 4.34
N GLU A 144 23.85 15.51 4.50
CA GLU A 144 24.31 14.14 4.21
C GLU A 144 23.50 13.13 5.04
N PRO A 145 22.96 12.08 4.42
CA PRO A 145 22.29 11.02 5.14
C PRO A 145 23.24 10.30 6.12
N ASP A 146 22.66 9.70 7.14
CA ASP A 146 23.44 8.94 8.12
C ASP A 146 24.24 7.80 7.46
N PRO A 147 25.56 7.69 7.70
CA PRO A 147 26.41 6.71 7.04
C PRO A 147 25.98 5.26 7.24
N GLU A 148 25.40 4.94 8.40
CA GLU A 148 24.91 3.59 8.68
C GLU A 148 23.66 3.26 7.84
N ILE A 149 22.78 4.24 7.68
CA ILE A 149 21.58 4.11 6.81
C ILE A 149 21.99 3.95 5.35
N VAL A 150 22.98 4.72 4.91
CA VAL A 150 23.53 4.59 3.55
C VAL A 150 24.13 3.20 3.32
N ARG A 151 24.89 2.67 4.31
CA ARG A 151 25.44 1.32 4.26
C ARG A 151 24.36 0.27 4.16
N LEU A 152 23.35 0.32 5.05
CA LEU A 152 22.23 -0.62 5.07
C LEU A 152 21.43 -0.56 3.75
N ALA A 153 21.20 0.64 3.22
CA ALA A 153 20.52 0.80 1.94
C ALA A 153 21.31 0.17 0.78
N SER A 154 22.63 0.41 0.76
CA SER A 154 23.52 -0.19 -0.27
C SER A 154 23.52 -1.71 -0.21
N GLU A 155 23.64 -2.28 0.99
CA GLU A 155 23.66 -3.74 1.19
C GLU A 155 22.33 -4.39 0.84
N GLN A 156 21.21 -3.85 1.34
CA GLN A 156 19.90 -4.45 1.13
C GLN A 156 19.37 -4.29 -0.30
N LEU A 157 19.69 -3.17 -0.97
CA LEU A 157 19.26 -2.93 -2.35
C LEU A 157 20.27 -3.46 -3.39
N GLY A 158 21.47 -3.86 -2.96
CA GLY A 158 22.53 -4.29 -3.85
C GLY A 158 23.02 -3.18 -4.80
N LYS A 159 22.92 -1.91 -4.38
CA LYS A 159 23.23 -0.73 -5.20
C LYS A 159 24.36 0.09 -4.60
N PRO A 160 25.30 0.62 -5.41
CA PRO A 160 26.34 1.53 -4.93
C PRO A 160 25.75 2.91 -4.60
N ILE A 161 26.52 3.71 -3.86
CA ILE A 161 26.24 5.13 -3.69
C ILE A 161 26.37 5.83 -5.04
N PHE A 162 25.37 6.62 -5.42
CA PHE A 162 25.33 7.39 -6.65
C PHE A 162 25.72 8.84 -6.35
N LYS A 163 26.71 9.37 -7.10
CA LYS A 163 27.25 10.72 -6.87
C LYS A 163 27.10 11.69 -8.04
N ASP A 164 26.76 11.13 -9.20
CA ASP A 164 26.59 11.89 -10.42
C ASP A 164 25.17 12.50 -10.51
N ASP A 165 24.89 13.24 -11.57
CA ASP A 165 23.54 13.76 -11.78
C ASP A 165 22.59 12.62 -12.20
N PRO A 166 21.49 12.38 -11.46
CA PRO A 166 20.53 11.35 -11.85
C PRO A 166 19.98 11.52 -13.27
N LEU A 167 19.91 12.74 -13.79
CA LEU A 167 19.41 13.01 -15.14
C LEU A 167 20.34 12.44 -16.23
N ASP A 168 21.64 12.28 -15.94
CA ASP A 168 22.60 11.75 -16.91
C ASP A 168 22.42 10.24 -17.16
N VAL A 169 21.76 9.54 -16.22
CA VAL A 169 21.56 8.08 -16.28
C VAL A 169 20.11 7.67 -16.50
N LEU A 170 19.19 8.64 -16.46
CA LEU A 170 17.78 8.36 -16.74
C LEU A 170 17.53 8.22 -18.24
N GLU A 171 16.92 7.11 -18.62
CA GLU A 171 16.48 6.95 -20.00
C GLU A 171 15.31 7.88 -20.31
N PRO A 172 15.34 8.57 -21.48
CA PRO A 172 14.22 9.40 -21.89
C PRO A 172 12.89 8.61 -21.94
N GLY A 173 11.84 9.16 -21.34
CA GLY A 173 10.52 8.50 -21.28
C GLY A 173 9.78 8.46 -22.62
N MET A 174 10.01 9.43 -23.51
CA MET A 174 9.28 9.54 -24.78
C MET A 174 9.46 8.33 -25.71
N PRO A 175 10.67 7.77 -25.92
CA PRO A 175 10.84 6.56 -26.72
C PRO A 175 10.08 5.37 -26.16
N LYS A 176 10.13 5.16 -24.84
CA LYS A 176 9.37 4.08 -24.17
C LYS A 176 7.85 4.26 -24.32
N ALA A 177 7.38 5.51 -24.24
CA ALA A 177 5.98 5.84 -24.46
C ALA A 177 5.53 5.52 -25.89
N ALA A 178 6.36 5.87 -26.90
CA ALA A 178 6.07 5.56 -28.29
C ALA A 178 5.98 4.05 -28.54
N GLU A 179 6.89 3.26 -27.97
CA GLU A 179 6.83 1.79 -28.05
C GLU A 179 5.58 1.24 -27.38
N ALA A 180 5.21 1.76 -26.21
CA ALA A 180 4.01 1.33 -25.49
C ALA A 180 2.73 1.66 -26.28
N LEU A 181 2.65 2.82 -26.93
CA LEU A 181 1.54 3.19 -27.81
C LEU A 181 1.46 2.23 -29.01
N LYS A 182 2.58 1.98 -29.72
CA LYS A 182 2.63 1.03 -30.84
C LYS A 182 2.17 -0.36 -30.42
N LYS A 183 2.68 -0.87 -29.31
CA LYS A 183 2.31 -2.20 -28.78
C LYS A 183 0.80 -2.34 -28.53
N ASN A 184 0.13 -1.25 -28.20
CA ASN A 184 -1.30 -1.21 -27.91
C ASN A 184 -2.15 -0.71 -29.09
N ASN A 185 -1.56 -0.54 -30.29
CA ASN A 185 -2.24 0.00 -31.49
C ASN A 185 -2.90 1.39 -31.26
N LEU A 186 -2.26 2.22 -30.45
CA LEU A 186 -2.69 3.60 -30.19
C LEU A 186 -1.92 4.59 -31.07
N PRO A 187 -2.54 5.68 -31.52
CA PRO A 187 -1.88 6.68 -32.34
C PRO A 187 -0.80 7.44 -31.55
N GLU A 188 0.33 7.71 -32.20
CA GLU A 188 1.46 8.46 -31.62
C GLU A 188 1.23 9.98 -31.78
N THR A 189 0.16 10.49 -31.21
CA THR A 189 -0.05 11.95 -31.13
C THR A 189 0.77 12.53 -29.97
N GLU A 190 1.05 13.83 -30.01
CA GLU A 190 1.76 14.53 -28.95
C GLU A 190 1.07 14.34 -27.57
N GLU A 191 -0.26 14.44 -27.55
CA GLU A 191 -1.07 14.21 -26.35
C GLU A 191 -0.94 12.77 -25.83
N ASN A 192 -1.05 11.76 -26.70
CA ASN A 192 -0.93 10.37 -26.30
C ASN A 192 0.47 10.04 -25.80
N LEU A 193 1.52 10.58 -26.45
CA LEU A 193 2.89 10.44 -26.01
C LEU A 193 3.09 11.08 -24.63
N PHE A 194 2.53 12.26 -24.40
CA PHE A 194 2.57 12.91 -23.09
C PHE A 194 1.87 12.07 -22.00
N ILE A 195 0.66 11.59 -22.29
CA ILE A 195 -0.11 10.75 -21.37
C ILE A 195 0.66 9.44 -21.06
N ALA A 196 1.16 8.77 -22.09
CA ALA A 196 1.88 7.50 -21.93
C ALA A 196 3.23 7.68 -21.22
N SER A 197 3.95 8.78 -21.45
CA SER A 197 5.23 9.04 -20.78
C SER A 197 5.08 9.47 -19.33
N SER A 198 4.00 10.22 -19.01
CA SER A 198 3.77 10.76 -17.66
C SER A 198 3.03 9.82 -16.74
N CYS A 199 2.13 8.99 -17.28
CA CYS A 199 1.26 8.10 -16.52
C CYS A 199 1.52 6.61 -16.79
N GLU A 200 2.50 6.29 -17.62
CA GLU A 200 2.94 4.91 -17.94
C GLU A 200 1.76 3.95 -18.22
N ALA A 201 1.71 2.81 -17.53
CA ALA A 201 0.66 1.80 -17.72
C ALA A 201 -0.76 2.37 -17.49
N LYS A 202 -0.93 3.25 -16.49
CA LYS A 202 -2.23 3.89 -16.23
C LYS A 202 -2.66 4.83 -17.35
N GLY A 203 -1.69 5.49 -17.99
CA GLY A 203 -1.93 6.29 -19.19
C GLY A 203 -2.39 5.45 -20.36
N ILE A 204 -1.76 4.31 -20.59
CA ILE A 204 -2.19 3.35 -21.63
C ILE A 204 -3.59 2.81 -21.34
N ASP A 205 -3.92 2.44 -20.10
CA ASP A 205 -5.25 1.99 -19.72
C ASP A 205 -6.30 3.06 -19.94
N PHE A 206 -5.97 4.32 -19.65
CA PHE A 206 -6.85 5.46 -19.93
C PHE A 206 -7.12 5.61 -21.44
N LEU A 207 -6.08 5.57 -22.26
CA LEU A 207 -6.20 5.68 -23.71
C LEU A 207 -6.98 4.51 -24.34
N LEU A 208 -6.92 3.34 -23.73
CA LEU A 208 -7.70 2.16 -24.13
C LEU A 208 -9.14 2.16 -23.60
N GLY A 209 -9.54 3.17 -22.82
CA GLY A 209 -10.85 3.20 -22.16
C GLY A 209 -11.04 2.18 -21.05
N LYS A 210 -9.95 1.60 -20.53
CA LYS A 210 -9.96 0.60 -19.45
C LYS A 210 -9.73 1.20 -18.06
N ALA A 211 -9.39 2.49 -17.98
CA ALA A 211 -9.13 3.15 -16.72
C ALA A 211 -10.36 3.12 -15.81
N LYS A 212 -10.16 2.72 -14.56
CA LYS A 212 -11.21 2.71 -13.55
C LYS A 212 -11.33 4.10 -12.93
N ILE A 213 -12.55 4.59 -12.80
CA ILE A 213 -12.85 5.80 -12.04
C ILE A 213 -12.74 5.44 -10.55
N SER A 214 -11.76 6.02 -9.86
CA SER A 214 -11.50 5.74 -8.43
C SER A 214 -12.37 6.56 -7.47
N ILE A 215 -13.30 7.38 -7.99
CA ILE A 215 -14.24 8.15 -7.17
C ILE A 215 -15.23 7.18 -6.54
N ARG A 216 -15.35 7.24 -5.20
CA ARG A 216 -16.28 6.39 -4.45
C ARG A 216 -17.56 7.17 -4.14
N LYS A 217 -18.71 6.56 -4.39
CA LYS A 217 -20.00 7.08 -3.92
C LYS A 217 -20.36 6.44 -2.58
N LYS A 218 -21.22 7.11 -1.81
CA LYS A 218 -21.74 6.56 -0.55
C LYS A 218 -22.52 5.26 -0.75
N SER A 219 -23.20 5.11 -1.89
CA SER A 219 -23.85 3.87 -2.31
C SER A 219 -22.88 2.69 -2.39
N ASP A 220 -21.72 2.90 -3.02
CA ASP A 220 -20.70 1.87 -3.22
C ASP A 220 -20.08 1.40 -1.89
N GLU A 221 -19.93 2.33 -0.94
CA GLU A 221 -19.44 2.02 0.42
C GLU A 221 -20.52 1.32 1.27
N ALA A 222 -21.80 1.60 1.04
CA ALA A 222 -22.90 0.89 1.69
C ALA A 222 -22.98 -0.57 1.20
N GLU A 223 -22.78 -0.80 -0.10
CA GLU A 223 -22.72 -2.15 -0.67
C GLU A 223 -21.53 -2.97 -0.13
N LYS A 224 -20.35 -2.33 0.06
CA LYS A 224 -19.19 -3.00 0.68
C LYS A 224 -19.38 -3.32 2.16
N LYS A 225 -20.19 -2.52 2.88
CA LYS A 225 -20.52 -2.74 4.30
C LYS A 225 -21.74 -3.64 4.49
N ALA A 226 -22.59 -3.82 3.49
CA ALA A 226 -23.56 -4.88 3.51
C ALA A 226 -22.76 -6.17 3.64
N PRO A 227 -22.94 -6.96 4.72
CA PRO A 227 -22.33 -8.25 4.76
C PRO A 227 -22.75 -8.90 3.46
N THR A 228 -21.78 -9.38 2.69
CA THR A 228 -22.07 -10.38 1.68
C THR A 228 -22.62 -11.55 2.48
N SER A 229 -23.90 -11.46 2.78
CA SER A 229 -24.75 -12.61 3.00
C SER A 229 -24.79 -13.31 1.63
N ALA A 230 -23.61 -13.79 1.16
CA ALA A 230 -23.63 -15.08 0.59
C ALA A 230 -24.39 -15.89 1.67
N LYS A 231 -25.66 -16.00 1.49
CA LYS A 231 -26.41 -17.14 1.97
C LYS A 231 -25.63 -18.34 1.43
N LEU A 232 -24.54 -18.67 2.08
CA LEU A 232 -24.19 -20.04 2.29
C LEU A 232 -25.49 -20.55 2.92
N ALA A 233 -26.35 -21.10 2.06
CA ALA A 233 -27.31 -22.06 2.48
C ALA A 233 -26.47 -23.02 3.32
N ALA A 234 -26.46 -22.79 4.62
CA ALA A 234 -25.93 -23.75 5.53
C ALA A 234 -26.72 -25.00 5.18
N PRO A 235 -26.08 -26.09 4.71
CA PRO A 235 -26.75 -27.33 4.73
C PRO A 235 -27.14 -27.49 6.20
N SER A 236 -28.43 -27.54 6.44
CA SER A 236 -28.98 -27.89 7.74
C SER A 236 -28.63 -29.36 7.95
N VAL A 237 -27.43 -29.62 8.37
CA VAL A 237 -26.98 -30.93 8.82
C VAL A 237 -27.03 -30.84 10.34
N SER A 238 -28.17 -31.21 10.88
CA SER A 238 -28.36 -31.56 12.27
C SER A 238 -27.64 -32.91 12.52
N GLY A 239 -26.41 -32.84 13.04
CA GLY A 239 -25.64 -34.00 13.43
C GLY A 239 -24.33 -33.62 14.09
N PRO A 240 -23.75 -34.48 14.95
CA PRO A 240 -22.47 -34.25 15.58
C PRO A 240 -21.36 -34.12 14.52
N ARG A 241 -20.44 -33.19 14.71
CA ARG A 241 -19.24 -33.03 13.87
C ARG A 241 -17.99 -33.44 14.65
N ASP A 242 -17.20 -34.29 14.04
CA ASP A 242 -15.91 -34.71 14.59
C ASP A 242 -14.79 -33.78 14.07
N TYR A 243 -14.01 -33.26 14.99
CA TYR A 243 -12.82 -32.44 14.71
C TYR A 243 -11.61 -33.13 15.30
N THR A 244 -10.48 -33.06 14.61
CA THR A 244 -9.17 -33.43 15.14
C THR A 244 -8.43 -32.14 15.52
N ILE A 245 -8.20 -31.93 16.81
CA ILE A 245 -7.49 -30.77 17.33
C ILE A 245 -6.11 -31.25 17.82
N THR A 246 -5.04 -30.62 17.35
CA THR A 246 -3.68 -30.93 17.81
C THR A 246 -3.24 -29.87 18.81
N VAL A 247 -2.89 -30.31 20.02
CA VAL A 247 -2.32 -29.47 21.09
C VAL A 247 -1.00 -30.09 21.53
N ASP A 248 0.06 -29.31 21.52
CA ASP A 248 1.42 -29.74 21.90
C ASP A 248 1.88 -31.02 21.19
N GLY A 249 1.55 -31.17 19.90
CA GLY A 249 1.92 -32.33 19.08
C GLY A 249 1.06 -33.58 19.33
N ARG A 250 0.03 -33.52 20.18
CA ARG A 250 -0.93 -34.59 20.39
C ARG A 250 -2.26 -34.29 19.71
N ALA A 251 -2.76 -35.24 18.94
CA ALA A 251 -4.05 -35.13 18.25
C ALA A 251 -5.19 -35.60 19.18
N TYR A 252 -6.21 -34.77 19.31
CA TYR A 252 -7.44 -35.04 20.06
C TYR A 252 -8.61 -35.07 19.08
N GLN A 253 -9.43 -36.11 19.16
CA GLN A 253 -10.70 -36.19 18.45
C GLN A 253 -11.77 -35.47 19.30
N VAL A 254 -12.40 -34.43 18.76
CA VAL A 254 -13.40 -33.66 19.47
C VAL A 254 -14.70 -33.69 18.69
N GLN A 255 -15.75 -34.20 19.29
CA GLN A 255 -17.11 -34.21 18.72
C GLN A 255 -17.86 -32.99 19.23
N VAL A 256 -18.34 -32.15 18.34
CA VAL A 256 -19.11 -30.95 18.68
C VAL A 256 -20.57 -31.14 18.32
N ASN A 257 -21.43 -31.13 19.33
CA ASN A 257 -22.88 -31.18 19.21
C ASN A 257 -23.48 -29.79 19.37
N ALA A 258 -24.48 -29.44 18.58
CA ALA A 258 -25.25 -28.22 18.74
C ALA A 258 -26.22 -28.35 19.91
N GLY A 259 -25.74 -27.97 21.14
CA GLY A 259 -26.55 -28.03 22.37
C GLY A 259 -25.71 -28.47 23.57
N GLY A 260 -24.92 -27.59 24.09
CA GLY A 260 -24.00 -27.57 25.20
C GLY A 260 -24.17 -28.55 26.37
N THR A 261 -23.62 -29.74 26.28
CA THR A 261 -23.10 -30.50 27.41
C THR A 261 -21.87 -31.28 27.00
N VAL A 262 -20.76 -31.08 27.67
CA VAL A 262 -19.50 -31.77 27.42
C VAL A 262 -19.51 -33.10 28.16
N ALA A 263 -19.52 -34.23 27.47
CA ALA A 263 -19.23 -35.53 28.05
C ALA A 263 -17.75 -35.88 27.81
N ALA A 264 -17.03 -36.21 28.84
CA ALA A 264 -15.66 -36.73 28.75
C ALA A 264 -15.70 -38.13 28.12
N ALA A 265 -14.92 -38.32 27.06
CA ALA A 265 -14.75 -39.63 26.44
C ALA A 265 -13.47 -40.29 26.97
N ASP A 266 -13.63 -41.57 27.37
CA ASP A 266 -12.56 -42.41 27.88
C ASP A 266 -11.49 -42.71 26.84
N ASP A 267 -10.28 -42.81 27.35
CA ASP A 267 -9.04 -43.14 26.68
C ASP A 267 -9.02 -44.62 26.26
N THR A 268 -9.25 -44.91 24.98
CA THR A 268 -8.95 -46.29 24.47
C THR A 268 -8.34 -46.22 23.08
N GLY A 269 -7.05 -46.61 23.03
CA GLY A 269 -6.51 -47.37 21.89
C GLY A 269 -5.75 -46.62 20.81
N ASN A 270 -4.45 -46.66 21.03
CA ASN A 270 -3.38 -46.27 20.13
C ASN A 270 -3.31 -47.25 18.93
N THR A 271 -3.56 -46.73 17.70
CA THR A 271 -3.05 -47.35 16.49
C THR A 271 -2.49 -46.25 15.58
N PRO A 272 -1.22 -46.34 15.14
CA PRO A 272 -0.65 -45.34 14.28
C PRO A 272 -1.16 -45.56 12.84
N VAL A 273 -1.98 -44.60 12.35
CA VAL A 273 -2.31 -44.52 10.91
C VAL A 273 -1.20 -43.72 10.25
N SER A 274 -0.47 -44.38 9.38
CA SER A 274 0.51 -43.76 8.48
C SER A 274 -0.18 -42.67 7.65
N ALA A 275 0.27 -41.43 7.85
CA ALA A 275 -0.07 -40.30 6.99
C ALA A 275 0.51 -40.54 5.59
N PRO A 276 -0.21 -40.16 4.51
CA PRO A 276 0.39 -40.15 3.18
C PRO A 276 1.50 -39.10 3.17
N THR A 277 2.68 -39.53 2.77
CA THR A 277 3.86 -38.69 2.58
C THR A 277 3.54 -37.67 1.50
N ALA A 278 3.21 -36.44 1.89
CA ALA A 278 3.24 -35.33 0.98
C ALA A 278 4.70 -35.12 0.57
N THR A 279 5.00 -35.30 -0.69
CA THR A 279 6.28 -34.96 -1.28
C THR A 279 6.49 -33.47 -1.06
N GLN A 280 7.36 -33.13 -0.13
CA GLN A 280 7.80 -31.75 0.08
C GLN A 280 8.65 -31.35 -1.14
N THR A 281 8.04 -30.78 -2.15
CA THR A 281 8.73 -29.94 -3.10
C THR A 281 9.11 -28.67 -2.35
N SER A 282 10.40 -28.45 -2.11
CA SER A 282 10.93 -27.27 -1.46
C SER A 282 10.74 -26.06 -2.38
N GLY A 283 9.60 -25.41 -2.32
CA GLY A 283 9.33 -24.11 -2.93
C GLY A 283 9.91 -23.00 -2.05
N ILE A 284 10.21 -21.85 -2.65
CA ILE A 284 10.49 -20.61 -1.94
C ILE A 284 9.22 -19.78 -1.97
N ASP A 285 8.71 -19.44 -0.80
CA ASP A 285 7.62 -18.49 -0.68
C ASP A 285 8.13 -17.08 -0.94
N ILE A 286 7.38 -16.31 -1.73
CA ILE A 286 7.71 -14.92 -2.06
C ILE A 286 6.64 -14.05 -1.42
N PRO A 287 6.92 -13.54 -0.20
CA PRO A 287 5.94 -12.77 0.55
C PRO A 287 5.79 -11.35 0.00
N ALA A 288 4.62 -10.74 0.25
CA ALA A 288 4.37 -9.35 -0.08
C ALA A 288 5.37 -8.43 0.66
N PRO A 289 6.11 -7.59 -0.07
CA PRO A 289 7.15 -6.74 0.52
C PRO A 289 6.60 -5.59 1.37
N THR A 290 5.38 -5.15 1.09
CA THR A 290 4.68 -4.04 1.77
C THR A 290 3.18 -4.31 1.75
N PRO A 291 2.40 -3.69 2.64
CA PRO A 291 0.95 -3.79 2.56
C PRO A 291 0.44 -3.02 1.35
N GLY A 292 -0.57 -3.55 0.66
CA GLY A 292 -1.10 -2.93 -0.54
C GLY A 292 -2.16 -3.79 -1.24
N ASN A 293 -2.53 -3.38 -2.43
CA ASN A 293 -3.48 -4.11 -3.26
C ASN A 293 -2.76 -4.73 -4.46
N ILE A 294 -3.08 -5.97 -4.78
CA ILE A 294 -2.60 -6.62 -5.99
C ILE A 294 -3.28 -5.98 -7.21
N VAL A 295 -2.50 -5.36 -8.08
CA VAL A 295 -3.02 -4.70 -9.29
C VAL A 295 -3.23 -5.74 -10.38
N ARG A 296 -2.20 -6.54 -10.66
CA ARG A 296 -2.24 -7.60 -11.66
C ARG A 296 -1.20 -8.68 -11.37
N LEU A 297 -1.45 -9.86 -11.87
CA LEU A 297 -0.53 -10.98 -11.91
C LEU A 297 0.11 -11.03 -13.30
N GLU A 298 1.41 -11.30 -13.35
CA GLU A 298 2.18 -11.44 -14.61
C GLU A 298 2.57 -12.89 -14.87
N VAL A 299 2.18 -13.80 -13.96
CA VAL A 299 2.48 -15.24 -14.06
C VAL A 299 1.29 -16.08 -13.65
N GLU A 300 1.25 -17.32 -14.17
CA GLU A 300 0.28 -18.34 -13.81
C GLU A 300 0.98 -19.58 -13.21
N VAL A 301 0.21 -20.44 -12.53
CA VAL A 301 0.74 -21.70 -11.99
C VAL A 301 1.24 -22.59 -13.13
N GLY A 302 2.50 -23.00 -13.07
CA GLY A 302 3.18 -23.78 -14.09
C GLY A 302 4.14 -22.99 -14.96
N ASP A 303 4.14 -21.67 -14.89
CA ASP A 303 5.04 -20.83 -15.67
C ASP A 303 6.50 -21.01 -15.27
N ILE A 304 7.38 -20.99 -16.24
CA ILE A 304 8.83 -20.97 -16.05
C ILE A 304 9.27 -19.51 -15.93
N ILE A 305 9.86 -19.16 -14.80
CA ILE A 305 10.29 -17.80 -14.49
C ILE A 305 11.79 -17.69 -14.40
N ALA A 306 12.33 -16.54 -14.83
CA ALA A 306 13.73 -16.19 -14.66
C ALA A 306 13.97 -15.45 -13.33
N LYS A 307 15.21 -15.39 -12.88
CA LYS A 307 15.60 -14.50 -11.79
C LYS A 307 15.29 -13.04 -12.17
N GLU A 308 14.79 -12.24 -11.21
CA GLU A 308 14.40 -10.84 -11.41
C GLU A 308 13.19 -10.62 -12.35
N GLN A 309 12.55 -11.69 -12.79
CA GLN A 309 11.29 -11.58 -13.54
C GLN A 309 10.18 -11.09 -12.63
N THR A 310 9.38 -10.13 -13.10
CA THR A 310 8.20 -9.63 -12.40
C THR A 310 7.13 -10.72 -12.35
N LEU A 311 6.65 -11.03 -11.16
CA LEU A 311 5.62 -12.05 -10.89
C LEU A 311 4.23 -11.43 -10.78
N LEU A 312 4.18 -10.28 -10.12
CA LEU A 312 2.97 -9.50 -9.97
C LEU A 312 3.30 -8.03 -9.74
N VAL A 313 2.32 -7.18 -9.96
CA VAL A 313 2.39 -5.76 -9.64
C VAL A 313 1.38 -5.50 -8.52
N MET A 314 1.86 -4.86 -7.47
CA MET A 314 1.03 -4.40 -6.37
C MET A 314 1.05 -2.88 -6.26
N GLU A 315 -0.06 -2.28 -5.86
CA GLU A 315 -0.17 -0.88 -5.53
C GLU A 315 -0.11 -0.72 -4.01
N ALA A 316 0.94 -0.07 -3.55
CA ALA A 316 1.08 0.35 -2.16
C ALA A 316 1.14 1.88 -2.13
N MET A 317 0.22 2.53 -1.41
CA MET A 317 0.22 3.98 -1.19
C MET A 317 0.27 4.81 -2.49
N LYS A 318 -0.52 4.41 -3.49
CA LYS A 318 -0.57 5.03 -4.84
C LYS A 318 0.70 4.89 -5.68
N MET A 319 1.61 4.03 -5.25
CA MET A 319 2.79 3.67 -6.02
C MET A 319 2.70 2.21 -6.44
N GLU A 320 2.92 1.93 -7.71
CA GLU A 320 3.04 0.57 -8.19
C GLU A 320 4.44 0.03 -7.88
N SER A 321 4.49 -1.18 -7.39
CA SER A 321 5.72 -1.89 -7.06
C SER A 321 5.67 -3.28 -7.68
N GLU A 322 6.73 -3.65 -8.37
CA GLU A 322 6.89 -4.99 -8.92
C GLU A 322 7.43 -5.95 -7.85
N VAL A 323 6.77 -7.09 -7.70
CA VAL A 323 7.29 -8.20 -6.91
C VAL A 323 8.00 -9.15 -7.87
N LYS A 324 9.30 -9.29 -7.69
CA LYS A 324 10.19 -10.04 -8.59
C LYS A 324 10.63 -11.36 -7.98
N SER A 325 10.91 -12.33 -8.86
CA SER A 325 11.45 -13.61 -8.42
C SER A 325 12.92 -13.46 -7.98
N PRO A 326 13.30 -13.96 -6.80
CA PRO A 326 14.68 -13.95 -6.34
C PRO A 326 15.58 -14.95 -7.10
N GLN A 327 14.97 -15.93 -7.78
CA GLN A 327 15.67 -16.96 -8.54
C GLN A 327 14.84 -17.48 -9.73
N ALA A 328 15.46 -18.18 -10.64
CA ALA A 328 14.77 -18.89 -11.70
C ALA A 328 14.08 -20.17 -11.16
N GLY A 329 12.89 -20.50 -11.66
CA GLY A 329 12.13 -21.66 -11.21
C GLY A 329 10.83 -21.85 -11.96
N ILE A 330 9.94 -22.62 -11.37
CA ILE A 330 8.56 -22.85 -11.87
C ILE A 330 7.58 -22.41 -10.80
N VAL A 331 6.55 -21.65 -11.18
CA VAL A 331 5.49 -21.20 -10.27
C VAL A 331 4.66 -22.42 -9.83
N GLN A 332 4.71 -22.74 -8.55
CA GLN A 332 3.97 -23.89 -7.99
C GLN A 332 2.56 -23.51 -7.55
N ALA A 333 2.41 -22.34 -6.95
CA ALA A 333 1.12 -21.84 -6.48
C ALA A 333 1.10 -20.30 -6.53
N VAL A 334 -0.09 -19.75 -6.72
CA VAL A 334 -0.37 -18.32 -6.60
C VAL A 334 -1.53 -18.18 -5.61
N HIS A 335 -1.27 -17.54 -4.47
CA HIS A 335 -2.22 -17.43 -3.36
C HIS A 335 -3.04 -16.14 -3.37
N VAL A 336 -2.80 -15.26 -4.34
CA VAL A 336 -3.43 -13.95 -4.44
C VAL A 336 -4.06 -13.75 -5.82
N GLN A 337 -5.00 -12.80 -5.90
CA GLN A 337 -5.67 -12.41 -7.14
C GLN A 337 -5.65 -10.89 -7.29
N ALA A 338 -5.82 -10.39 -8.53
CA ALA A 338 -5.97 -8.97 -8.76
C ALA A 338 -7.15 -8.41 -7.95
N GLY A 339 -6.90 -7.33 -7.22
CA GLY A 339 -7.86 -6.70 -6.30
C GLY A 339 -7.77 -7.20 -4.84
N ASN A 340 -6.97 -8.23 -4.54
CA ASN A 340 -6.75 -8.62 -3.14
C ASN A 340 -5.91 -7.58 -2.40
N THR A 341 -6.25 -7.33 -1.14
CA THR A 341 -5.41 -6.57 -0.21
C THR A 341 -4.52 -7.55 0.54
N VAL A 342 -3.23 -7.26 0.62
CA VAL A 342 -2.22 -8.06 1.32
C VAL A 342 -1.52 -7.23 2.38
N GLN A 343 -1.04 -7.91 3.43
CA GLN A 343 -0.15 -7.34 4.45
C GLN A 343 1.31 -7.65 4.12
N THR A 344 2.23 -6.95 4.77
CA THR A 344 3.65 -7.32 4.68
C THR A 344 3.84 -8.73 5.21
N GLY A 345 4.40 -9.61 4.38
CA GLY A 345 4.69 -10.99 4.76
C GLY A 345 3.65 -12.02 4.34
N ASP A 346 2.49 -11.58 3.75
CA ASP A 346 1.48 -12.48 3.19
C ASP A 346 2.02 -13.24 1.98
#